data_39462ccedaede0c07a7efacef9fb5b36
#
_entry.id   39462ccedaede0c07a7efacef9fb5b36
#
_cell.length_a   1.000
_cell.length_b   1.000
_cell.length_c   1.000
_cell.angle_alpha   90.00
_cell.angle_beta   90.00
_cell.angle_gamma   90.00
#
_symmetry.space_group_name_H-M   'P 1'
#
loop_
_entity.id
_entity.type
_entity.pdbx_description
1 polymer ?
#
loop_
_entity_poly.entity_id
_entity_poly.type
_entity_poly.pdbx_seq_one_letter_code
_entity_poly.pdbx_strand_id
1 'polypeptide(L)'
;KRKKAKDTGISPEHPLTFTADYIRYNHSTGDVMAEGRIDMRQMMDQYTTEYVYGNTVTQQYVIPGEVHWKNPTTDMTAQWAEYDGAASIGKFYDFSGWDSGLYYFKGDKGTYYRKDNKMVADRGYFTTKHAVAKVPDYRIEADTIEIYPGDHYTAYDVKLKVKNTTLISFPKYRASLKNDNATSPWSLLPRPKYDSDNGWGWHNGLELPVAHNDDLYFYIRNEWYTKSGYKPDVGFSYSTPFGWFNFHYAEEESSINDEGGLWIKKRPSLEFKSNRYYLFKSPFYAGINGEIGYWDEERAGGNRKGSYKGFDVYISGDPIKLGRFLTFNWRAGIAKDYYGYQNEIRENKYYSVGLMGGYRAVSG
;
A
#
# COMPACT_ATOMS: atom_id res chain seq x y z
N LYS A 1 36.91 -34.66 -1.73
CA LYS A 1 36.25 -33.50 -1.05
C LYS A 1 35.51 -32.69 -2.13
N ARG A 2 34.20 -32.84 -2.24
CA ARG A 2 33.37 -31.98 -3.12
C ARG A 2 33.34 -30.59 -2.53
N LYS A 3 33.88 -29.60 -3.25
CA LYS A 3 33.65 -28.18 -2.95
C LYS A 3 32.15 -27.92 -3.08
N LYS A 4 31.49 -27.48 -2.00
CA LYS A 4 30.15 -26.92 -2.08
C LYS A 4 30.16 -25.75 -3.08
N ALA A 5 29.31 -25.81 -4.07
CA ALA A 5 29.07 -24.66 -4.95
C ALA A 5 28.65 -23.48 -4.06
N LYS A 6 29.28 -22.32 -4.25
CA LYS A 6 28.89 -21.09 -3.60
C LYS A 6 27.47 -20.76 -4.07
N ASP A 7 26.59 -20.50 -3.12
CA ASP A 7 25.23 -20.06 -3.38
C ASP A 7 25.26 -18.84 -4.29
N THR A 8 24.79 -18.99 -5.52
CA THR A 8 24.83 -17.94 -6.56
C THR A 8 23.74 -16.90 -6.39
N GLY A 9 22.98 -16.92 -5.28
CA GLY A 9 21.91 -15.98 -5.03
C GLY A 9 20.66 -16.16 -5.91
N ILE A 10 20.70 -17.10 -6.86
CA ILE A 10 19.56 -17.53 -7.67
C ILE A 10 18.85 -18.64 -6.89
N SER A 11 17.66 -18.35 -6.38
CA SER A 11 16.86 -19.39 -5.74
C SER A 11 16.56 -20.49 -6.76
N PRO A 12 16.85 -21.76 -6.48
CA PRO A 12 16.52 -22.86 -7.38
C PRO A 12 15.01 -23.00 -7.63
N GLU A 13 14.18 -22.43 -6.76
CA GLU A 13 12.72 -22.43 -6.89
C GLU A 13 12.19 -21.39 -7.91
N HIS A 14 13.01 -20.38 -8.26
CA HIS A 14 12.61 -19.29 -9.16
C HIS A 14 13.73 -18.94 -10.14
N PRO A 15 14.00 -19.79 -11.14
CA PRO A 15 15.07 -19.53 -12.10
C PRO A 15 14.78 -18.28 -12.94
N LEU A 16 15.83 -17.50 -13.21
CA LEU A 16 15.79 -16.48 -14.23
C LEU A 16 15.79 -17.17 -15.60
N THR A 17 14.73 -16.99 -16.37
CA THR A 17 14.71 -17.38 -17.79
C THR A 17 15.22 -16.22 -18.63
N PHE A 18 15.99 -16.54 -19.66
CA PHE A 18 16.64 -15.55 -20.50
C PHE A 18 16.59 -15.99 -21.96
N THR A 19 16.09 -15.13 -22.83
CA THR A 19 16.10 -15.35 -24.29
C THR A 19 16.66 -14.12 -24.99
N ALA A 20 17.36 -14.32 -26.09
CA ALA A 20 17.90 -13.27 -26.94
C ALA A 20 18.10 -13.82 -28.37
N ASP A 21 18.23 -12.95 -29.36
CA ASP A 21 18.54 -13.37 -30.73
C ASP A 21 19.99 -13.87 -30.85
N TYR A 22 20.90 -13.26 -30.10
CA TYR A 22 22.30 -13.64 -30.05
C TYR A 22 22.84 -13.61 -28.64
N ILE A 23 23.56 -14.67 -28.23
CA ILE A 23 24.24 -14.78 -26.93
C ILE A 23 25.69 -15.21 -27.15
N ARG A 24 26.61 -14.44 -26.61
CA ARG A 24 28.03 -14.77 -26.54
C ARG A 24 28.44 -14.97 -25.10
N TYR A 25 29.06 -16.11 -24.81
CA TYR A 25 29.53 -16.46 -23.47
C TYR A 25 30.98 -16.90 -23.52
N ASN A 26 31.84 -16.32 -22.68
CA ASN A 26 33.23 -16.70 -22.51
C ASN A 26 33.38 -17.57 -21.26
N HIS A 27 33.58 -18.86 -21.45
CA HIS A 27 33.69 -19.83 -20.35
C HIS A 27 34.92 -19.60 -19.47
N SER A 28 36.01 -18.93 -19.95
CA SER A 28 37.24 -18.71 -19.22
C SER A 28 37.11 -17.51 -18.28
N THR A 29 36.45 -16.46 -18.70
CA THR A 29 36.29 -15.21 -17.94
C THR A 29 34.91 -15.07 -17.27
N GLY A 30 33.91 -15.80 -17.72
CA GLY A 30 32.52 -15.67 -17.29
C GLY A 30 31.78 -14.50 -17.94
N ASP A 31 32.38 -13.82 -18.92
CA ASP A 31 31.75 -12.70 -19.60
C ASP A 31 30.60 -13.18 -20.45
N VAL A 32 29.48 -12.44 -20.39
CA VAL A 32 28.28 -12.67 -21.18
C VAL A 32 27.86 -11.39 -21.88
N MET A 33 27.47 -11.53 -23.13
CA MET A 33 26.86 -10.48 -23.93
C MET A 33 25.64 -11.07 -24.64
N ALA A 34 24.55 -10.36 -24.61
CA ALA A 34 23.35 -10.71 -25.35
C ALA A 34 22.82 -9.51 -26.13
N GLU A 35 22.27 -9.78 -27.30
CA GLU A 35 21.82 -8.78 -28.26
C GLU A 35 20.54 -9.25 -28.97
N GLY A 36 19.63 -8.31 -29.23
CA GLY A 36 18.40 -8.46 -29.96
C GLY A 36 17.28 -9.15 -29.16
N ARG A 37 16.16 -8.49 -29.06
CA ARG A 37 14.89 -8.96 -28.45
C ARG A 37 15.07 -9.72 -27.15
N ILE A 38 15.85 -9.16 -26.25
CA ILE A 38 16.13 -9.81 -24.97
C ILE A 38 14.85 -9.80 -24.11
N ASP A 39 14.44 -10.97 -23.62
CA ASP A 39 13.35 -11.17 -22.66
C ASP A 39 13.88 -11.97 -21.48
N MET A 40 13.92 -11.31 -20.32
CA MET A 40 14.33 -11.88 -19.05
C MET A 40 13.13 -11.97 -18.13
N ARG A 41 12.87 -13.15 -17.57
CA ARG A 41 11.73 -13.37 -16.66
C ARG A 41 12.15 -14.06 -15.39
N GLN A 42 11.68 -13.52 -14.28
CA GLN A 42 11.82 -14.15 -12.98
C GLN A 42 10.56 -13.93 -12.15
N MET A 43 9.88 -15.00 -11.76
CA MET A 43 8.58 -14.95 -11.10
C MET A 43 7.55 -14.18 -11.97
N MET A 44 7.08 -13.03 -11.48
CA MET A 44 6.12 -12.16 -12.17
C MET A 44 6.79 -10.98 -12.86
N ASP A 45 8.10 -10.81 -12.69
CA ASP A 45 8.86 -9.73 -13.32
C ASP A 45 9.32 -10.13 -14.71
N GLN A 46 9.11 -9.25 -15.66
CA GLN A 46 9.60 -9.35 -17.03
C GLN A 46 10.43 -8.11 -17.35
N TYR A 47 11.62 -8.31 -17.89
CA TYR A 47 12.50 -7.24 -18.38
C TYR A 47 12.76 -7.46 -19.85
N THR A 48 12.51 -6.45 -20.67
CA THR A 48 12.82 -6.48 -22.11
C THR A 48 13.80 -5.37 -22.47
N THR A 49 14.76 -5.69 -23.32
CA THR A 49 15.78 -4.75 -23.80
C THR A 49 16.42 -5.29 -25.08
N GLU A 50 17.26 -4.48 -25.71
CA GLU A 50 17.98 -4.89 -26.94
C GLU A 50 19.43 -5.35 -26.65
N TYR A 51 20.02 -4.98 -25.51
CA TYR A 51 21.41 -5.29 -25.21
C TYR A 51 21.66 -5.48 -23.71
N VAL A 52 22.42 -6.54 -23.39
CA VAL A 52 22.89 -6.80 -22.01
C VAL A 52 24.34 -7.29 -22.08
N TYR A 53 25.18 -6.76 -21.24
CA TYR A 53 26.49 -7.35 -21.01
C TYR A 53 26.76 -7.48 -19.50
N GLY A 54 27.64 -8.43 -19.15
CA GLY A 54 27.99 -8.64 -17.76
C GLY A 54 28.94 -9.81 -17.57
N ASN A 55 29.07 -10.22 -16.35
CA ASN A 55 29.95 -11.31 -15.96
C ASN A 55 29.27 -12.22 -14.94
N THR A 56 29.20 -13.50 -15.26
CA THR A 56 28.53 -14.51 -14.41
C THR A 56 29.33 -14.88 -13.15
N VAL A 57 30.63 -14.61 -13.13
CA VAL A 57 31.51 -14.85 -11.96
C VAL A 57 31.34 -13.75 -10.94
N THR A 58 31.41 -12.48 -11.38
CA THR A 58 31.19 -11.30 -10.52
C THR A 58 29.72 -11.01 -10.29
N GLN A 59 28.82 -11.59 -11.11
CA GLN A 59 27.38 -11.36 -11.11
C GLN A 59 27.00 -9.87 -11.33
N GLN A 60 27.83 -9.15 -12.07
CA GLN A 60 27.58 -7.75 -12.45
C GLN A 60 27.04 -7.71 -13.87
N TYR A 61 25.94 -7.01 -14.07
CA TYR A 61 25.27 -6.88 -15.36
C TYR A 61 24.91 -5.42 -15.64
N VAL A 62 25.02 -5.03 -16.88
CA VAL A 62 24.68 -3.68 -17.38
C VAL A 62 23.78 -3.79 -18.59
N ILE A 63 22.76 -2.97 -18.60
CA ILE A 63 21.83 -2.78 -19.71
C ILE A 63 22.04 -1.35 -20.23
N PRO A 64 22.86 -1.16 -21.28
CA PRO A 64 23.14 0.17 -21.84
C PRO A 64 22.05 0.54 -22.85
N GLY A 65 21.08 1.29 -22.42
CA GLY A 65 19.95 1.71 -23.24
C GLY A 65 18.62 1.40 -22.58
N GLU A 66 17.56 1.52 -23.35
CA GLU A 66 16.21 1.37 -22.82
C GLU A 66 15.97 -0.05 -22.31
N VAL A 67 15.46 -0.12 -21.09
CA VAL A 67 14.95 -1.33 -20.48
C VAL A 67 13.52 -1.12 -20.04
N HIS A 68 12.66 -2.04 -20.42
CA HIS A 68 11.26 -2.05 -20.00
C HIS A 68 11.05 -3.14 -18.96
N TRP A 69 10.63 -2.76 -17.78
CA TRP A 69 10.27 -3.67 -16.68
C TRP A 69 8.78 -3.68 -16.47
N LYS A 70 8.22 -4.87 -16.43
CA LYS A 70 6.79 -5.10 -16.24
C LYS A 70 6.51 -6.20 -15.24
N ASN A 71 5.55 -5.95 -14.35
CA ASN A 71 4.94 -6.95 -13.49
C ASN A 71 3.42 -6.69 -13.39
N PRO A 72 2.61 -7.45 -12.59
CA PRO A 72 1.16 -7.25 -12.52
C PRO A 72 0.69 -5.85 -12.09
N THR A 73 1.51 -5.11 -11.36
CA THR A 73 1.15 -3.77 -10.85
C THR A 73 1.98 -2.66 -11.45
N THR A 74 3.18 -2.94 -11.93
CA THR A 74 4.15 -1.93 -12.38
C THR A 74 4.48 -2.14 -13.84
N ASP A 75 4.54 -1.03 -14.57
CA ASP A 75 4.99 -0.94 -15.96
C ASP A 75 5.93 0.26 -16.06
N MET A 76 7.26 0.01 -16.18
CA MET A 76 8.29 1.03 -16.08
C MET A 76 9.32 0.91 -17.20
N THR A 77 9.78 2.05 -17.69
CA THR A 77 10.90 2.17 -18.64
C THR A 77 12.02 2.98 -17.98
N ALA A 78 13.26 2.54 -18.19
CA ALA A 78 14.47 3.27 -17.78
C ALA A 78 15.43 3.36 -18.99
N GLN A 79 16.28 4.41 -19.01
CA GLN A 79 17.22 4.62 -20.10
C GLN A 79 18.53 3.85 -19.90
N TRP A 80 18.79 3.37 -18.71
CA TRP A 80 19.95 2.58 -18.34
C TRP A 80 19.65 1.76 -17.10
N ALA A 81 20.19 0.54 -17.02
CA ALA A 81 20.09 -0.25 -15.79
C ALA A 81 21.38 -1.01 -15.48
N GLU A 82 21.60 -1.25 -14.21
CA GLU A 82 22.68 -2.07 -13.66
C GLU A 82 22.09 -3.08 -12.68
N TYR A 83 22.64 -4.27 -12.63
CA TYR A 83 22.27 -5.29 -11.68
C TYR A 83 23.48 -5.95 -11.04
N ASP A 84 23.53 -5.91 -9.71
CA ASP A 84 24.47 -6.64 -8.88
C ASP A 84 23.76 -7.88 -8.31
N GLY A 85 24.05 -9.04 -8.90
CA GLY A 85 23.44 -10.31 -8.50
C GLY A 85 23.93 -10.77 -7.12
N ALA A 86 25.18 -10.48 -6.74
CA ALA A 86 25.76 -10.86 -5.45
C ALA A 86 25.08 -10.08 -4.30
N ALA A 87 24.89 -8.78 -4.49
CA ALA A 87 24.18 -7.93 -3.54
C ALA A 87 22.65 -8.03 -3.68
N SER A 88 22.14 -8.49 -4.82
CA SER A 88 20.72 -8.47 -5.19
C SER A 88 20.16 -7.04 -5.27
N ILE A 89 20.93 -6.16 -5.92
CA ILE A 89 20.60 -4.73 -6.08
C ILE A 89 20.49 -4.40 -7.57
N GLY A 90 19.34 -3.85 -7.96
CA GLY A 90 19.11 -3.26 -9.27
C GLY A 90 19.14 -1.73 -9.21
N LYS A 91 19.76 -1.09 -10.20
CA LYS A 91 19.75 0.36 -10.36
C LYS A 91 19.19 0.72 -11.71
N PHE A 92 18.30 1.71 -11.73
CA PHE A 92 17.66 2.25 -12.92
C PHE A 92 17.91 3.75 -13.01
N TYR A 93 18.22 4.23 -14.20
CA TYR A 93 18.53 5.64 -14.42
C TYR A 93 17.55 6.24 -15.43
N ASP A 94 17.12 7.48 -15.17
CA ASP A 94 16.11 8.21 -15.95
C ASP A 94 14.89 7.35 -16.25
N PHE A 95 14.24 6.95 -15.17
CA PHE A 95 13.13 6.01 -15.22
C PHE A 95 11.78 6.72 -15.10
N SER A 96 10.78 6.15 -15.74
CA SER A 96 9.39 6.54 -15.59
C SER A 96 8.45 5.36 -15.81
N GLY A 97 7.27 5.42 -15.24
CA GLY A 97 6.35 4.31 -15.38
C GLY A 97 5.02 4.54 -14.71
N TRP A 98 4.26 3.46 -14.64
CA TRP A 98 2.93 3.41 -14.07
C TRP A 98 2.86 2.39 -12.94
N ASP A 99 2.18 2.75 -11.86
CA ASP A 99 1.75 1.82 -10.83
C ASP A 99 0.25 1.62 -10.90
N SER A 100 -0.16 0.33 -10.99
CA SER A 100 -1.57 -0.10 -11.05
C SER A 100 -2.41 0.61 -12.13
N GLY A 101 -1.77 1.20 -13.14
CA GLY A 101 -2.40 1.99 -14.20
C GLY A 101 -3.06 3.28 -13.72
N LEU A 102 -2.87 3.68 -12.48
CA LEU A 102 -3.49 4.84 -11.84
C LEU A 102 -2.50 5.98 -11.60
N TYR A 103 -1.28 5.64 -11.21
CA TYR A 103 -0.26 6.60 -10.82
C TYR A 103 0.92 6.55 -11.78
N TYR A 104 1.32 7.71 -12.26
CA TYR A 104 2.52 7.88 -13.04
C TYR A 104 3.65 8.37 -12.13
N PHE A 105 4.82 7.76 -12.25
CA PHE A 105 6.01 8.17 -11.51
C PHE A 105 7.18 8.39 -12.48
N LYS A 106 8.08 9.28 -12.08
CA LYS A 106 9.33 9.55 -12.78
C LYS A 106 10.43 9.88 -11.77
N GLY A 107 11.67 9.49 -12.07
CA GLY A 107 12.81 9.80 -11.23
C GLY A 107 14.13 9.71 -11.99
N ASP A 108 15.18 10.33 -11.46
CA ASP A 108 16.50 10.34 -12.08
C ASP A 108 17.23 9.01 -11.86
N LYS A 109 17.14 8.47 -10.64
CA LYS A 109 17.75 7.20 -10.27
C LYS A 109 16.86 6.42 -9.32
N GLY A 110 16.64 5.15 -9.61
CA GLY A 110 15.99 4.19 -8.74
C GLY A 110 16.97 3.09 -8.32
N THR A 111 16.97 2.72 -7.04
CA THR A 111 17.73 1.58 -6.54
C THR A 111 16.77 0.59 -5.90
N TYR A 112 16.69 -0.62 -6.43
CA TYR A 112 15.85 -1.69 -5.92
C TYR A 112 16.68 -2.68 -5.09
N TYR A 113 16.37 -2.78 -3.81
CA TYR A 113 16.96 -3.73 -2.85
C TYR A 113 16.03 -4.94 -2.77
N ARG A 114 16.31 -5.97 -3.56
CA ARG A 114 15.43 -7.13 -3.71
C ARG A 114 15.21 -7.89 -2.40
N LYS A 115 16.27 -8.04 -1.58
CA LYS A 115 16.19 -8.75 -0.30
C LYS A 115 15.23 -8.09 0.68
N ASP A 116 15.16 -6.76 0.65
CA ASP A 116 14.34 -5.95 1.55
C ASP A 116 12.98 -5.60 0.92
N ASN A 117 12.76 -5.99 -0.34
CA ASN A 117 11.60 -5.57 -1.14
C ASN A 117 11.37 -4.04 -1.06
N LYS A 118 12.45 -3.28 -1.20
CA LYS A 118 12.50 -1.83 -1.05
C LYS A 118 13.05 -1.18 -2.30
N MET A 119 12.41 -0.13 -2.78
CA MET A 119 12.92 0.75 -3.82
C MET A 119 13.22 2.13 -3.25
N VAL A 120 14.36 2.70 -3.61
CA VAL A 120 14.71 4.09 -3.30
C VAL A 120 14.81 4.85 -4.61
N ALA A 121 14.02 5.90 -4.77
CA ALA A 121 14.04 6.78 -5.92
C ALA A 121 14.63 8.14 -5.53
N ASP A 122 15.60 8.61 -6.30
CA ASP A 122 16.23 9.91 -6.11
C ASP A 122 15.61 10.91 -7.11
N ARG A 123 15.28 12.10 -6.63
CA ARG A 123 14.71 13.22 -7.39
C ARG A 123 13.53 12.79 -8.26
N GLY A 124 12.48 12.31 -7.58
CA GLY A 124 11.31 11.79 -8.26
C GLY A 124 10.06 12.62 -8.05
N TYR A 125 9.05 12.32 -8.87
CA TYR A 125 7.70 12.80 -8.65
C TYR A 125 6.65 11.73 -8.98
N PHE A 126 5.49 11.90 -8.38
CA PHE A 126 4.28 11.14 -8.69
C PHE A 126 3.16 12.07 -9.17
N THR A 127 2.35 11.57 -10.07
CA THR A 127 1.09 12.21 -10.50
C THR A 127 0.05 11.17 -10.88
N THR A 128 -1.20 11.59 -11.09
CA THR A 128 -2.26 10.69 -11.57
C THR A 128 -2.30 10.65 -13.09
N LYS A 129 -2.96 9.64 -13.65
CA LYS A 129 -3.19 9.51 -15.10
C LYS A 129 -3.88 10.72 -15.74
N HIS A 130 -4.66 11.48 -14.97
CA HIS A 130 -5.38 12.65 -15.46
C HIS A 130 -4.53 13.92 -15.51
N ALA A 131 -3.41 13.93 -14.79
CA ALA A 131 -2.53 15.09 -14.69
C ALA A 131 -1.21 14.91 -15.45
N VAL A 132 -0.99 13.76 -16.11
CA VAL A 132 0.24 13.51 -16.88
C VAL A 132 0.31 14.45 -18.06
N ALA A 133 1.37 15.25 -18.11
CA ALA A 133 1.69 16.18 -19.17
C ALA A 133 3.19 16.47 -19.14
N LYS A 134 3.73 17.23 -20.11
CA LYS A 134 5.14 17.67 -20.08
C LYS A 134 5.48 18.39 -18.77
N VAL A 135 4.56 19.19 -18.25
CA VAL A 135 4.53 19.70 -16.87
C VAL A 135 3.20 19.24 -16.28
N PRO A 136 3.19 18.28 -15.37
CA PRO A 136 1.95 17.77 -14.78
C PRO A 136 1.10 18.88 -14.18
N ASP A 137 -0.23 18.75 -14.28
CA ASP A 137 -1.16 19.72 -13.71
C ASP A 137 -0.97 19.85 -12.21
N TYR A 138 -0.74 18.72 -11.55
CA TYR A 138 -0.34 18.63 -10.15
C TYR A 138 0.58 17.41 -9.97
N ARG A 139 1.49 17.50 -9.01
CA ARG A 139 2.42 16.42 -8.66
C ARG A 139 2.96 16.57 -7.24
N ILE A 140 3.40 15.47 -6.71
CA ILE A 140 4.21 15.43 -5.50
C ILE A 140 5.66 15.17 -5.93
N GLU A 141 6.54 16.14 -5.70
CA GLU A 141 7.99 16.00 -5.89
C GLU A 141 8.65 15.68 -4.56
N ALA A 142 9.74 14.91 -4.59
CA ALA A 142 10.57 14.66 -3.43
C ALA A 142 12.02 14.46 -3.85
N ASP A 143 12.95 14.80 -2.97
CA ASP A 143 14.38 14.58 -3.21
C ASP A 143 14.73 13.09 -3.07
N THR A 144 14.09 12.39 -2.14
CA THR A 144 14.20 10.92 -2.00
C THR A 144 12.85 10.32 -1.68
N ILE A 145 12.55 9.18 -2.30
CA ILE A 145 11.33 8.41 -2.06
C ILE A 145 11.72 6.97 -1.78
N GLU A 146 11.39 6.48 -0.60
CA GLU A 146 11.51 5.08 -0.22
C GLU A 146 10.18 4.38 -0.42
N ILE A 147 10.12 3.38 -1.28
CA ILE A 147 8.90 2.65 -1.63
C ILE A 147 9.01 1.23 -1.10
N TYR A 148 8.01 0.80 -0.36
CA TYR A 148 7.80 -0.57 0.09
C TYR A 148 6.58 -1.12 -0.67
N PRO A 149 6.81 -1.85 -1.78
CA PRO A 149 5.74 -2.26 -2.70
C PRO A 149 4.59 -3.00 -2.00
N GLY A 150 3.36 -2.54 -2.25
CA GLY A 150 2.16 -3.10 -1.64
C GLY A 150 1.90 -2.71 -0.18
N ASP A 151 2.76 -1.89 0.43
CA ASP A 151 2.60 -1.43 1.81
C ASP A 151 2.52 0.09 1.90
N HIS A 152 3.62 0.81 1.74
CA HIS A 152 3.66 2.27 1.83
C HIS A 152 4.86 2.85 1.08
N TYR A 153 4.90 4.17 0.97
CA TYR A 153 6.11 4.90 0.64
C TYR A 153 6.34 6.03 1.63
N THR A 154 7.61 6.41 1.79
CA THR A 154 8.05 7.55 2.57
C THR A 154 8.87 8.48 1.66
N ALA A 155 8.49 9.73 1.60
CA ALA A 155 9.14 10.75 0.79
C ALA A 155 9.77 11.83 1.67
N TYR A 156 10.93 12.32 1.27
CA TYR A 156 11.70 13.33 2.00
C TYR A 156 11.82 14.59 1.15
N ASP A 157 11.79 15.76 1.80
CA ASP A 157 11.79 17.09 1.17
C ASP A 157 10.68 17.25 0.13
N VAL A 158 9.48 16.92 0.56
CA VAL A 158 8.29 16.78 -0.29
C VAL A 158 7.71 18.14 -0.63
N LYS A 159 7.35 18.32 -1.89
CA LYS A 159 6.68 19.51 -2.42
C LYS A 159 5.43 19.10 -3.19
N LEU A 160 4.28 19.56 -2.72
CA LEU A 160 3.06 19.48 -3.51
C LEU A 160 3.04 20.66 -4.49
N LYS A 161 3.03 20.37 -5.78
CA LYS A 161 3.03 21.36 -6.84
C LYS A 161 1.76 21.29 -7.69
N VAL A 162 1.29 22.48 -8.07
CA VAL A 162 0.32 22.67 -9.16
C VAL A 162 1.06 23.44 -10.26
N LYS A 163 1.20 22.80 -11.42
CA LYS A 163 2.12 23.26 -12.48
C LYS A 163 3.53 23.48 -11.91
N ASN A 164 4.03 24.69 -11.95
CA ASN A 164 5.34 25.07 -11.42
C ASN A 164 5.29 25.72 -10.03
N THR A 165 4.09 25.93 -9.48
CA THR A 165 3.92 26.58 -8.19
C THR A 165 3.90 25.56 -7.06
N THR A 166 4.78 25.70 -6.07
CA THR A 166 4.75 24.93 -4.84
C THR A 166 3.65 25.47 -3.92
N LEU A 167 2.69 24.62 -3.58
CA LEU A 167 1.61 24.98 -2.66
C LEU A 167 2.00 24.73 -1.21
N ILE A 168 2.60 23.56 -0.94
CA ILE A 168 2.95 23.11 0.41
C ILE A 168 4.27 22.34 0.32
N SER A 169 5.09 22.44 1.37
CA SER A 169 6.31 21.64 1.53
C SER A 169 6.31 20.95 2.89
N PHE A 170 6.81 19.71 2.91
CA PHE A 170 6.99 18.91 4.13
C PHE A 170 8.40 18.33 4.15
N PRO A 171 9.08 18.29 5.29
CA PRO A 171 10.38 17.61 5.40
C PRO A 171 10.26 16.10 5.20
N LYS A 172 9.13 15.52 5.61
CA LYS A 172 8.85 14.09 5.46
C LYS A 172 7.35 13.87 5.26
N TYR A 173 7.01 12.96 4.37
CA TYR A 173 5.64 12.55 4.09
C TYR A 173 5.55 11.04 3.90
N ARG A 174 4.54 10.41 4.45
CA ARG A 174 4.27 8.97 4.29
C ARG A 174 2.87 8.76 3.72
N ALA A 175 2.72 7.79 2.82
CA ALA A 175 1.42 7.37 2.34
C ALA A 175 1.36 5.84 2.14
N SER A 176 0.20 5.27 2.38
CA SER A 176 -0.04 3.84 2.15
C SER A 176 -0.22 3.53 0.67
N LEU A 177 0.30 2.38 0.24
CA LEU A 177 0.06 1.78 -1.08
C LEU A 177 -0.96 0.64 -1.00
N LYS A 178 -1.52 0.37 0.19
CA LYS A 178 -2.65 -0.55 0.37
C LYS A 178 -3.89 0.10 -0.22
N ASN A 179 -4.77 -0.70 -0.81
CA ASN A 179 -6.02 -0.22 -1.44
C ASN A 179 -7.04 0.42 -0.47
N ASP A 180 -6.62 0.76 0.74
CA ASP A 180 -7.43 1.49 1.69
C ASP A 180 -7.54 2.95 1.25
N ASN A 181 -8.75 3.39 1.00
CA ASN A 181 -9.11 4.72 0.48
C ASN A 181 -8.56 5.92 1.28
N ALA A 182 -7.90 5.69 2.39
CA ALA A 182 -7.49 6.72 3.34
C ALA A 182 -6.15 7.40 3.01
N THR A 183 -5.25 6.75 2.27
CA THR A 183 -3.84 7.17 2.19
C THR A 183 -3.22 7.14 0.80
N SER A 184 -4.04 7.33 -0.23
CA SER A 184 -3.52 7.63 -1.56
C SER A 184 -2.62 8.89 -1.50
N PRO A 185 -1.53 8.98 -2.28
CA PRO A 185 -0.73 10.21 -2.44
C PRO A 185 -1.56 11.46 -2.72
N TRP A 186 -2.75 11.24 -3.24
CA TRP A 186 -3.74 12.25 -3.60
C TRP A 186 -4.65 12.65 -2.45
N SER A 187 -4.50 12.03 -1.29
CA SER A 187 -5.27 12.38 -0.09
C SER A 187 -5.06 13.84 0.33
N LEU A 188 -3.92 14.43 -0.02
CA LEU A 188 -3.65 15.87 0.20
C LEU A 188 -4.55 16.79 -0.63
N LEU A 189 -5.00 16.33 -1.79
CA LEU A 189 -5.86 17.13 -2.67
C LEU A 189 -7.33 16.88 -2.30
N PRO A 190 -8.14 17.95 -2.20
CA PRO A 190 -9.56 17.80 -2.00
C PRO A 190 -10.18 16.99 -3.13
N ARG A 191 -10.81 15.86 -2.78
CA ARG A 191 -11.52 15.00 -3.73
C ARG A 191 -13.02 15.16 -3.54
N PRO A 192 -13.76 15.54 -4.58
CA PRO A 192 -15.20 15.67 -4.49
C PRO A 192 -15.82 14.27 -4.32
N LYS A 193 -16.86 14.19 -3.50
CA LYS A 193 -17.72 13.02 -3.36
C LYS A 193 -19.16 13.46 -3.27
N TYR A 194 -20.08 12.58 -3.64
CA TYR A 194 -21.50 12.77 -3.45
C TYR A 194 -22.07 11.62 -2.65
N ASP A 195 -22.89 11.95 -1.70
CA ASP A 195 -23.60 11.01 -0.85
C ASP A 195 -25.08 11.45 -0.73
N SER A 196 -26.04 10.52 -0.81
CA SER A 196 -27.46 10.86 -0.81
C SER A 196 -27.91 11.53 0.49
N ASP A 197 -27.34 11.10 1.62
CA ASP A 197 -27.74 11.56 2.95
C ASP A 197 -26.98 12.84 3.35
N ASN A 198 -25.70 12.92 3.00
CA ASN A 198 -24.79 14.02 3.38
C ASN A 198 -24.64 15.11 2.30
N GLY A 199 -25.07 14.83 1.06
CA GLY A 199 -24.98 15.74 -0.08
C GLY A 199 -23.61 15.75 -0.75
N TRP A 200 -23.27 16.86 -1.42
CA TRP A 200 -21.95 17.07 -1.95
C TRP A 200 -20.93 17.31 -0.85
N GLY A 201 -19.76 16.75 -1.03
CA GLY A 201 -18.67 16.94 -0.08
C GLY A 201 -17.33 16.78 -0.76
N TRP A 202 -16.28 16.99 0.01
CA TRP A 202 -14.91 16.66 -0.37
C TRP A 202 -14.17 16.11 0.84
N HIS A 203 -13.20 15.28 0.54
CA HIS A 203 -12.31 14.72 1.55
C HIS A 203 -10.86 14.92 1.14
N ASN A 204 -10.01 15.13 2.12
CA ASN A 204 -8.58 15.12 1.98
C ASN A 204 -7.94 14.64 3.28
N GLY A 205 -6.66 14.28 3.23
CA GLY A 205 -5.94 13.81 4.41
C GLY A 205 -4.44 13.99 4.28
N LEU A 206 -3.78 13.91 5.42
CA LEU A 206 -2.34 14.02 5.57
C LEU A 206 -1.87 13.01 6.60
N GLU A 207 -0.79 12.29 6.32
CA GLU A 207 -0.08 11.43 7.28
C GLU A 207 1.36 11.90 7.40
N LEU A 208 1.80 12.12 8.63
CA LEU A 208 3.15 12.58 8.96
C LEU A 208 3.81 11.55 9.87
N PRO A 209 4.91 10.91 9.45
CA PRO A 209 5.67 10.03 10.32
C PRO A 209 6.17 10.78 11.55
N VAL A 210 6.06 10.16 12.71
CA VAL A 210 6.57 10.69 13.97
C VAL A 210 7.97 10.16 14.19
N ALA A 211 8.95 11.05 14.23
CA ALA A 211 10.36 10.74 14.37
C ALA A 211 10.90 9.82 13.24
N HIS A 212 11.81 8.91 13.57
CA HIS A 212 12.45 8.00 12.61
C HIS A 212 11.69 6.68 12.41
N ASN A 213 10.56 6.51 13.11
CA ASN A 213 9.78 5.29 13.08
C ASN A 213 8.58 5.46 12.14
N ASP A 214 8.61 4.77 10.99
CA ASP A 214 7.51 4.80 10.02
C ASP A 214 6.27 4.02 10.48
N ASP A 215 6.37 3.25 11.57
CA ASP A 215 5.25 2.53 12.17
C ASP A 215 4.34 3.45 13.00
N LEU A 216 4.86 4.61 13.45
CA LEU A 216 4.11 5.61 14.19
C LEU A 216 3.94 6.86 13.34
N TYR A 217 2.70 7.25 13.08
CA TYR A 217 2.39 8.46 12.33
C TYR A 217 1.22 9.24 12.93
N PHE A 218 1.31 10.55 12.81
CA PHE A 218 0.21 11.47 13.04
C PHE A 218 -0.59 11.62 11.76
N TYR A 219 -1.92 11.69 11.85
CA TYR A 219 -2.75 11.91 10.69
C TYR A 219 -3.86 12.92 10.94
N ILE A 220 -4.25 13.58 9.87
CA ILE A 220 -5.44 14.41 9.78
C ILE A 220 -6.20 13.95 8.55
N ARG A 221 -7.46 13.59 8.72
CA ARG A 221 -8.41 13.32 7.65
C ARG A 221 -9.56 14.30 7.80
N ASN A 222 -9.87 14.98 6.71
CA ASN A 222 -10.93 15.97 6.69
C ASN A 222 -12.00 15.51 5.71
N GLU A 223 -13.22 15.48 6.17
CA GLU A 223 -14.40 15.36 5.33
C GLU A 223 -15.31 16.58 5.55
N TRP A 224 -15.84 17.10 4.49
CA TRP A 224 -16.79 18.19 4.55
C TRP A 224 -17.95 17.90 3.64
N TYR A 225 -19.17 18.11 4.13
CA TYR A 225 -20.42 17.85 3.43
C TYR A 225 -21.35 19.05 3.46
N THR A 226 -22.12 19.24 2.38
CA THR A 226 -23.07 20.35 2.29
C THR A 226 -24.22 20.27 3.30
N LYS A 227 -24.62 19.04 3.70
CA LYS A 227 -25.70 18.85 4.67
C LYS A 227 -25.17 18.59 6.09
N SER A 228 -24.14 17.75 6.24
CA SER A 228 -23.65 17.29 7.54
C SER A 228 -22.46 18.09 8.08
N GLY A 229 -21.91 19.04 7.30
CA GLY A 229 -20.83 19.93 7.71
C GLY A 229 -19.46 19.24 7.77
N TYR A 230 -18.59 19.76 8.64
CA TYR A 230 -17.21 19.33 8.78
C TYR A 230 -17.09 18.11 9.68
N LYS A 231 -16.40 17.08 9.21
CA LYS A 231 -16.20 15.79 9.87
C LYS A 231 -14.70 15.48 9.93
N PRO A 232 -14.02 15.85 11.02
CA PRO A 232 -12.60 15.55 11.21
C PRO A 232 -12.37 14.14 11.72
N ASP A 233 -11.21 13.56 11.36
CA ASP A 233 -10.58 12.43 12.02
C ASP A 233 -9.10 12.76 12.19
N VAL A 234 -8.66 13.00 13.42
CA VAL A 234 -7.31 13.45 13.75
C VAL A 234 -6.75 12.55 14.84
N GLY A 235 -5.56 12.01 14.62
CA GLY A 235 -5.01 11.09 15.59
C GLY A 235 -3.60 10.62 15.33
N PHE A 236 -3.22 9.63 16.12
CA PHE A 236 -1.96 8.91 16.01
C PHE A 236 -2.26 7.45 15.74
N SER A 237 -1.59 6.88 14.76
CA SER A 237 -1.69 5.47 14.42
C SER A 237 -0.33 4.81 14.62
N TYR A 238 -0.33 3.65 15.27
CA TYR A 238 0.88 2.90 15.59
C TYR A 238 0.73 1.43 15.23
N SER A 239 1.56 0.96 14.30
CA SER A 239 1.65 -0.45 13.90
C SER A 239 2.72 -1.15 14.72
N THR A 240 2.38 -2.30 15.31
CA THR A 240 3.28 -3.13 16.12
C THR A 240 3.27 -4.58 15.60
N PRO A 241 4.23 -5.43 16.01
CA PRO A 241 4.17 -6.86 15.72
C PRO A 241 2.90 -7.56 16.24
N PHE A 242 2.23 -6.98 17.25
CA PHE A 242 1.02 -7.54 17.87
C PHE A 242 -0.27 -7.08 17.20
N GLY A 243 -0.25 -5.90 16.59
CA GLY A 243 -1.42 -5.30 16.02
C GLY A 243 -1.28 -3.80 15.80
N TRP A 244 -2.38 -3.19 15.47
CA TRP A 244 -2.50 -1.79 15.15
C TRP A 244 -3.28 -1.05 16.24
N PHE A 245 -2.75 0.09 16.67
CA PHE A 245 -3.37 1.00 17.64
C PHE A 245 -3.71 2.32 16.95
N ASN A 246 -4.85 2.90 17.30
CA ASN A 246 -5.26 4.21 16.82
C ASN A 246 -5.82 5.03 17.98
N PHE A 247 -5.20 6.16 18.29
CA PHE A 247 -5.68 7.11 19.27
C PHE A 247 -6.12 8.37 18.54
N HIS A 248 -7.41 8.67 18.56
CA HIS A 248 -7.95 9.73 17.74
C HIS A 248 -9.15 10.48 18.33
N TYR A 249 -9.38 11.65 17.80
CA TYR A 249 -10.61 12.40 17.80
C TYR A 249 -11.23 12.29 16.43
N ALA A 250 -12.47 11.79 16.33
CA ALA A 250 -13.14 11.58 15.04
C ALA A 250 -14.62 11.93 15.09
N GLU A 251 -15.17 12.29 13.95
CA GLU A 251 -16.60 12.27 13.69
C GLU A 251 -16.89 11.24 12.60
N GLU A 252 -17.51 10.12 12.98
CA GLU A 252 -17.79 8.99 12.10
C GLU A 252 -19.29 8.78 11.93
N GLU A 253 -19.70 8.31 10.78
CA GLU A 253 -21.10 7.95 10.56
C GLU A 253 -21.48 6.74 11.40
N SER A 254 -22.61 6.84 12.10
CA SER A 254 -23.08 5.78 12.98
C SER A 254 -23.51 4.56 12.17
N SER A 255 -22.89 3.42 12.41
CA SER A 255 -23.33 2.13 11.88
C SER A 255 -24.37 1.43 12.77
N ILE A 256 -24.72 2.03 13.92
CA ILE A 256 -25.59 1.41 14.94
C ILE A 256 -27.07 1.55 14.56
N ASN A 257 -27.42 2.57 13.79
CA ASN A 257 -28.77 2.82 13.32
C ASN A 257 -28.79 2.75 11.79
N ASP A 258 -29.76 2.04 11.22
CA ASP A 258 -30.02 1.99 9.77
C ASP A 258 -30.48 3.35 9.19
N GLU A 259 -30.56 4.38 10.03
CA GLU A 259 -30.88 5.75 9.64
C GLU A 259 -29.57 6.45 9.23
N GLY A 260 -29.36 6.62 7.93
CA GLY A 260 -28.21 7.35 7.40
C GLY A 260 -28.13 8.80 7.90
N GLY A 261 -26.93 9.34 7.96
CA GLY A 261 -26.69 10.73 8.32
C GLY A 261 -26.60 11.02 9.83
N LEU A 262 -26.60 10.02 10.69
CA LEU A 262 -26.30 10.17 12.12
C LEU A 262 -24.80 10.01 12.40
N TRP A 263 -24.27 10.82 13.29
CA TRP A 263 -22.82 10.89 13.55
C TRP A 263 -22.48 10.57 14.99
N ILE A 264 -21.34 9.87 15.18
CA ILE A 264 -20.71 9.64 16.47
C ILE A 264 -19.46 10.50 16.53
N LYS A 265 -19.35 11.32 17.59
CA LYS A 265 -18.15 12.08 17.90
C LYS A 265 -17.35 11.34 18.95
N LYS A 266 -16.19 10.80 18.55
CA LYS A 266 -15.25 10.13 19.44
C LYS A 266 -14.31 11.17 20.06
N ARG A 267 -14.24 11.29 21.42
CA ARG A 267 -13.59 12.42 22.11
C ARG A 267 -12.77 12.03 23.36
N PRO A 268 -11.57 11.55 23.31
CA PRO A 268 -10.95 10.76 22.26
C PRO A 268 -11.39 9.28 22.29
N SER A 269 -10.93 8.51 21.32
CA SER A 269 -11.04 7.05 21.32
C SER A 269 -9.68 6.40 21.12
N LEU A 270 -9.46 5.26 21.75
CA LEU A 270 -8.33 4.36 21.52
C LEU A 270 -8.86 3.06 20.97
N GLU A 271 -8.49 2.77 19.75
CA GLU A 271 -8.80 1.53 19.04
C GLU A 271 -7.59 0.60 19.02
N PHE A 272 -7.84 -0.69 19.09
CA PHE A 272 -6.85 -1.75 18.89
C PHE A 272 -7.40 -2.80 17.94
N LYS A 273 -6.60 -3.21 16.95
CA LYS A 273 -6.87 -4.35 16.06
C LYS A 273 -5.66 -5.26 16.05
N SER A 274 -5.82 -6.49 16.53
CA SER A 274 -4.72 -7.45 16.53
C SER A 274 -4.34 -7.88 15.11
N ASN A 275 -3.09 -8.30 14.95
CA ASN A 275 -2.69 -9.10 13.81
C ASN A 275 -3.42 -10.45 13.83
N ARG A 276 -3.36 -11.18 12.71
CA ARG A 276 -3.89 -12.54 12.62
C ARG A 276 -2.96 -13.49 13.36
N TYR A 277 -3.45 -14.17 14.38
CA TYR A 277 -2.71 -15.19 15.10
C TYR A 277 -3.10 -16.57 14.58
N TYR A 278 -2.27 -17.12 13.68
CA TYR A 278 -2.52 -18.43 13.10
C TYR A 278 -2.42 -19.54 14.14
N LEU A 279 -3.40 -20.44 14.15
CA LEU A 279 -3.52 -21.52 15.11
C LEU A 279 -2.84 -22.78 14.57
N PHE A 280 -1.86 -23.32 15.30
CA PHE A 280 -1.23 -24.63 15.03
C PHE A 280 -0.73 -24.86 13.61
N LYS A 281 -0.16 -23.86 12.94
CA LYS A 281 0.25 -23.91 11.52
C LYS A 281 -0.89 -24.28 10.56
N SER A 282 -2.13 -24.01 10.94
CA SER A 282 -3.32 -24.20 10.11
C SER A 282 -3.68 -22.89 9.37
N PRO A 283 -4.58 -22.94 8.37
CA PRO A 283 -5.11 -21.74 7.75
C PRO A 283 -6.11 -20.99 8.64
N PHE A 284 -6.32 -21.43 9.87
CA PHE A 284 -7.23 -20.78 10.83
C PHE A 284 -6.46 -19.81 11.71
N TYR A 285 -7.07 -18.66 11.98
CA TYR A 285 -6.49 -17.64 12.83
C TYR A 285 -7.51 -17.02 13.78
N ALA A 286 -7.03 -16.52 14.91
CA ALA A 286 -7.78 -15.73 15.85
C ALA A 286 -7.39 -14.25 15.75
N GLY A 287 -8.28 -13.37 16.16
CA GLY A 287 -8.02 -11.95 16.29
C GLY A 287 -8.86 -11.33 17.38
N ILE A 288 -8.38 -10.18 17.86
CA ILE A 288 -9.03 -9.38 18.88
C ILE A 288 -9.08 -7.94 18.40
N ASN A 289 -10.25 -7.32 18.46
CA ASN A 289 -10.42 -5.88 18.28
C ASN A 289 -10.94 -5.28 19.59
N GLY A 290 -10.59 -4.05 19.86
CA GLY A 290 -11.08 -3.35 21.03
C GLY A 290 -11.12 -1.85 20.80
N GLU A 291 -12.04 -1.19 21.50
CA GLU A 291 -12.14 0.27 21.51
C GLU A 291 -12.56 0.74 22.89
N ILE A 292 -11.92 1.81 23.36
CA ILE A 292 -12.32 2.53 24.57
C ILE A 292 -12.31 4.02 24.27
N GLY A 293 -13.34 4.74 24.70
CA GLY A 293 -13.39 6.17 24.43
C GLY A 293 -14.54 6.88 25.13
N TYR A 294 -14.72 8.13 24.78
CA TYR A 294 -15.87 8.93 25.12
C TYR A 294 -16.61 9.30 23.85
N TRP A 295 -17.88 8.90 23.76
CA TRP A 295 -18.72 9.08 22.57
C TRP A 295 -19.80 10.11 22.81
N ASP A 296 -20.07 10.92 21.79
CA ASP A 296 -21.22 11.82 21.70
C ASP A 296 -21.99 11.39 20.43
N GLU A 297 -23.07 10.63 20.63
CA GLU A 297 -23.86 10.04 19.55
C GLU A 297 -25.05 10.94 19.24
N GLU A 298 -25.17 11.35 17.97
CA GLU A 298 -26.33 12.07 17.48
C GLU A 298 -27.49 11.10 17.30
N ARG A 299 -28.68 11.49 17.79
CA ARG A 299 -29.93 10.74 17.65
C ARG A 299 -31.11 11.66 17.40
N ALA A 300 -32.16 11.16 16.74
CA ALA A 300 -33.39 11.90 16.47
C ALA A 300 -34.07 12.44 17.76
N GLY A 301 -33.86 11.78 18.91
CA GLY A 301 -34.40 12.19 20.23
C GLY A 301 -33.46 13.02 21.09
N GLY A 302 -32.32 13.50 20.52
CA GLY A 302 -31.28 14.26 21.22
C GLY A 302 -30.00 13.47 21.45
N ASN A 303 -28.89 14.19 21.54
CA ASN A 303 -27.55 13.61 21.64
C ASN A 303 -27.36 12.88 22.98
N ARG A 304 -26.63 11.76 22.93
CA ARG A 304 -26.25 10.98 24.10
C ARG A 304 -24.73 10.93 24.24
N LYS A 305 -24.24 11.20 25.45
CA LYS A 305 -22.81 11.32 25.73
C LYS A 305 -22.39 10.41 26.86
N GLY A 306 -21.26 9.74 26.71
CA GLY A 306 -20.71 8.92 27.77
C GLY A 306 -19.54 8.07 27.35
N SER A 307 -19.03 7.29 28.29
CA SER A 307 -17.97 6.33 28.03
C SER A 307 -18.45 5.21 27.13
N TYR A 308 -17.59 4.78 26.22
CA TYR A 308 -17.76 3.60 25.42
C TYR A 308 -16.61 2.63 25.65
N LYS A 309 -16.93 1.33 25.72
CA LYS A 309 -15.93 0.23 25.75
C LYS A 309 -16.48 -0.92 24.92
N GLY A 310 -15.77 -1.30 23.90
CA GLY A 310 -16.13 -2.43 23.04
C GLY A 310 -14.96 -3.39 22.88
N PHE A 311 -15.26 -4.66 22.73
CA PHE A 311 -14.29 -5.65 22.27
C PHE A 311 -14.96 -6.70 21.37
N ASP A 312 -14.20 -7.27 20.47
CA ASP A 312 -14.58 -8.33 19.55
C ASP A 312 -13.45 -9.36 19.52
N VAL A 313 -13.78 -10.60 19.87
CA VAL A 313 -12.85 -11.74 19.76
C VAL A 313 -13.41 -12.70 18.73
N TYR A 314 -12.60 -13.06 17.76
CA TYR A 314 -13.06 -13.86 16.65
C TYR A 314 -12.06 -14.92 16.21
N ILE A 315 -12.59 -15.94 15.55
CA ILE A 315 -11.84 -16.92 14.76
C ILE A 315 -12.29 -16.85 13.31
N SER A 316 -11.37 -17.08 12.40
CA SER A 316 -11.61 -17.06 10.96
C SER A 316 -10.64 -18.01 10.27
N GLY A 317 -10.76 -18.18 8.96
CA GLY A 317 -9.82 -18.91 8.15
C GLY A 317 -9.39 -18.14 6.93
N ASP A 318 -8.24 -18.51 6.38
CA ASP A 318 -7.84 -17.99 5.07
C ASP A 318 -8.88 -18.37 4.02
N PRO A 319 -9.08 -17.51 2.99
CA PRO A 319 -10.05 -17.78 1.95
C PRO A 319 -9.82 -19.13 1.27
N ILE A 320 -10.82 -20.00 1.27
CA ILE A 320 -10.75 -21.33 0.66
C ILE A 320 -11.21 -21.23 -0.79
N LYS A 321 -10.33 -21.52 -1.73
CA LYS A 321 -10.68 -21.57 -3.15
C LYS A 321 -11.48 -22.84 -3.46
N LEU A 322 -12.72 -22.67 -3.87
CA LEU A 322 -13.60 -23.74 -4.33
C LEU A 322 -13.62 -23.74 -5.88
N GLY A 323 -12.60 -24.37 -6.48
CA GLY A 323 -12.43 -24.37 -7.93
C GLY A 323 -11.87 -23.05 -8.49
N ARG A 324 -12.15 -22.78 -9.77
CA ARG A 324 -11.59 -21.60 -10.49
C ARG A 324 -12.27 -20.28 -10.19
N PHE A 325 -13.51 -20.31 -9.72
CA PHE A 325 -14.40 -19.13 -9.73
C PHE A 325 -14.98 -18.78 -8.37
N LEU A 326 -14.87 -19.65 -7.37
CA LEU A 326 -15.49 -19.45 -6.07
C LEU A 326 -14.45 -19.40 -4.96
N THR A 327 -14.63 -18.47 -4.04
CA THR A 327 -13.86 -18.35 -2.81
C THR A 327 -14.83 -18.35 -1.63
N PHE A 328 -14.59 -19.22 -0.68
CA PHE A 328 -15.35 -19.33 0.56
C PHE A 328 -14.62 -18.63 1.68
N ASN A 329 -15.34 -17.77 2.41
CA ASN A 329 -14.87 -17.08 3.60
C ASN A 329 -15.81 -17.34 4.76
N TRP A 330 -15.29 -17.40 5.97
CA TRP A 330 -16.09 -17.53 7.18
C TRP A 330 -15.42 -16.79 8.34
N ARG A 331 -16.24 -16.35 9.29
CA ARG A 331 -15.79 -15.75 10.55
C ARG A 331 -16.83 -16.06 11.62
N ALA A 332 -16.41 -16.35 12.85
CA ALA A 332 -17.27 -16.47 14.01
C ALA A 332 -16.65 -15.74 15.19
N GLY A 333 -17.44 -15.06 16.01
CA GLY A 333 -16.93 -14.28 17.11
C GLY A 333 -17.97 -13.88 18.14
N ILE A 334 -17.47 -13.22 19.18
CA ILE A 334 -18.26 -12.63 20.26
C ILE A 334 -17.80 -11.19 20.39
N ALA A 335 -18.75 -10.26 20.25
CA ALA A 335 -18.56 -8.85 20.52
C ALA A 335 -19.36 -8.43 21.74
N LYS A 336 -18.77 -7.57 22.57
CA LYS A 336 -19.46 -6.92 23.69
C LYS A 336 -19.17 -5.44 23.68
N ASP A 337 -20.24 -4.65 23.77
CA ASP A 337 -20.22 -3.21 23.78
C ASP A 337 -20.89 -2.69 25.07
N TYR A 338 -20.21 -1.82 25.77
CA TYR A 338 -20.74 -1.11 26.91
C TYR A 338 -20.89 0.38 26.59
N TYR A 339 -22.11 0.86 26.69
CA TYR A 339 -22.51 2.26 26.48
C TYR A 339 -22.80 2.92 27.81
N GLY A 340 -21.83 3.67 28.36
CA GLY A 340 -21.95 4.29 29.69
C GLY A 340 -23.09 5.30 29.81
N TYR A 341 -23.49 5.95 28.70
CA TYR A 341 -24.62 6.90 28.69
C TYR A 341 -26.01 6.23 28.79
N GLN A 342 -26.07 4.91 28.58
CA GLN A 342 -27.30 4.13 28.70
C GLN A 342 -27.22 3.13 29.86
N ASN A 343 -26.03 2.94 30.42
CA ASN A 343 -25.70 1.84 31.33
C ASN A 343 -26.11 0.48 30.73
N GLU A 344 -25.87 0.34 29.41
CA GLU A 344 -26.29 -0.82 28.62
C GLU A 344 -25.09 -1.62 28.18
N ILE A 345 -25.20 -2.94 28.28
CA ILE A 345 -24.25 -3.89 27.72
C ILE A 345 -24.95 -4.62 26.58
N ARG A 346 -24.37 -4.56 25.38
CA ARG A 346 -24.81 -5.36 24.24
C ARG A 346 -23.81 -6.50 24.02
N GLU A 347 -24.33 -7.71 23.96
CA GLU A 347 -23.53 -8.89 23.60
C GLU A 347 -24.07 -9.44 22.28
N ASN A 348 -23.17 -9.62 21.32
CA ASN A 348 -23.47 -10.20 20.02
C ASN A 348 -22.57 -11.42 19.78
N LYS A 349 -23.19 -12.58 19.61
CA LYS A 349 -22.53 -13.80 19.11
C LYS A 349 -22.88 -13.90 17.63
N TYR A 350 -21.88 -13.88 16.79
CA TYR A 350 -22.08 -13.84 15.36
C TYR A 350 -21.29 -14.92 14.62
N TYR A 351 -21.81 -15.29 13.48
CA TYR A 351 -21.07 -16.02 12.45
C TYR A 351 -21.40 -15.38 11.09
N SER A 352 -20.43 -15.36 10.22
CA SER A 352 -20.60 -14.94 8.83
C SER A 352 -19.99 -15.99 7.91
N VAL A 353 -20.70 -16.24 6.82
CA VAL A 353 -20.29 -17.15 5.76
C VAL A 353 -20.48 -16.43 4.44
N GLY A 354 -19.44 -16.35 3.63
CA GLY A 354 -19.48 -15.68 2.34
C GLY A 354 -18.96 -16.55 1.22
N LEU A 355 -19.65 -16.54 0.09
CA LEU A 355 -19.17 -17.08 -1.17
C LEU A 355 -18.93 -15.91 -2.12
N MET A 356 -17.69 -15.70 -2.53
CA MET A 356 -17.33 -14.74 -3.57
C MET A 356 -17.07 -15.44 -4.88
N GLY A 357 -17.80 -15.06 -5.93
CA GLY A 357 -17.60 -15.52 -7.29
C GLY A 357 -16.89 -14.45 -8.13
N GLY A 358 -15.82 -14.81 -8.82
CA GLY A 358 -15.14 -13.94 -9.79
C GLY A 358 -15.15 -14.55 -11.18
N TYR A 359 -15.80 -13.90 -12.14
CA TYR A 359 -15.73 -14.24 -13.55
C TYR A 359 -14.80 -13.24 -14.25
N ARG A 360 -13.71 -13.73 -14.82
CA ARG A 360 -12.87 -12.93 -15.70
C ARG A 360 -13.32 -13.19 -17.13
N ALA A 361 -14.12 -12.29 -17.70
CA ALA A 361 -14.39 -12.30 -19.12
C ALA A 361 -13.05 -12.08 -19.86
N VAL A 362 -12.61 -13.08 -20.59
CA VAL A 362 -11.53 -12.91 -21.57
C VAL A 362 -12.19 -12.26 -22.78
N SER A 363 -11.97 -10.94 -22.95
CA SER A 363 -12.24 -10.30 -24.23
C SER A 363 -11.21 -10.84 -25.21
N GLY A 364 -11.68 -11.62 -26.19
CA GLY A 364 -10.91 -12.06 -27.35
C GLY A 364 -10.54 -10.88 -28.25
#